data_43c4bf777f9c4e09ef0c35ea527d0e4b
#
_entry.id   43c4bf777f9c4e09ef0c35ea527d0e4b
#
_cell.length_a   1.000
_cell.length_b   1.000
_cell.length_c   1.000
_cell.angle_alpha   90.00
_cell.angle_beta   90.00
_cell.angle_gamma   90.00
#
_symmetry.space_group_name_H-M   'P 1'
#
loop_
_entity.id
_entity.type
_entity.pdbx_description
1 polymer ?
#
loop_
_entity_poly.entity_id
_entity_poly.type
_entity_poly.pdbx_seq_one_letter_code
_entity_poly.pdbx_strand_id
1 'polypeptide(L)'
;MIVLIVVASFLLASISIIQFKTEAKEYHQERLERKENAVKEHINYVLSTTTYPLKTGNLDLIFKDKIHELAQIHKIEINIYSLDGKLLKSSKESFAVDKAPPPIPEYILKLVRSSIEKRFVDIKTIDGVKNRSSYSLIKDEKFKFF
;
A
#
# COMPACT_ATOMS: atom_id res chain seq x y z
N MET A 1 50.12 -14.15 12.82
CA MET A 1 49.86 -13.11 11.78
C MET A 1 48.74 -13.52 10.82
N ILE A 2 48.81 -14.68 10.13
CA ILE A 2 47.83 -15.10 9.14
C ILE A 2 46.41 -15.29 9.74
N VAL A 3 46.31 -15.90 10.93
CA VAL A 3 45.00 -16.11 11.62
C VAL A 3 44.31 -14.78 11.94
N LEU A 4 45.05 -13.76 12.32
CA LEU A 4 44.50 -12.44 12.66
C LEU A 4 43.95 -11.72 11.44
N ILE A 5 44.58 -11.87 10.27
CA ILE A 5 44.13 -11.34 8.99
C ILE A 5 42.85 -12.04 8.55
N VAL A 6 42.75 -13.36 8.70
CA VAL A 6 41.57 -14.15 8.35
C VAL A 6 40.37 -13.73 9.24
N VAL A 7 40.58 -13.61 10.54
CA VAL A 7 39.52 -13.18 11.48
C VAL A 7 39.03 -11.76 11.14
N ALA A 8 39.96 -10.82 10.87
CA ALA A 8 39.58 -9.46 10.47
C ALA A 8 38.78 -9.44 9.15
N SER A 9 39.15 -10.26 8.18
CA SER A 9 38.43 -10.38 6.91
C SER A 9 36.99 -10.92 7.09
N PHE A 10 36.81 -11.91 7.97
CA PHE A 10 35.50 -12.44 8.30
C PHE A 10 34.60 -11.40 9.01
N LEU A 11 35.16 -10.60 9.92
CA LEU A 11 34.45 -9.54 10.61
C LEU A 11 34.00 -8.45 9.62
N LEU A 12 34.91 -7.99 8.75
CA LEU A 12 34.55 -6.99 7.71
C LEU A 12 33.49 -7.51 6.76
N ALA A 13 33.56 -8.75 6.29
CA ALA A 13 32.58 -9.36 5.45
C ALA A 13 31.19 -9.44 6.13
N SER A 14 31.17 -9.83 7.41
CA SER A 14 29.94 -9.91 8.19
C SER A 14 29.27 -8.54 8.37
N ILE A 15 30.05 -7.51 8.69
CA ILE A 15 29.57 -6.12 8.82
C ILE A 15 29.01 -5.62 7.49
N SER A 16 29.72 -5.85 6.38
CA SER A 16 29.29 -5.45 5.04
C SER A 16 27.97 -6.11 4.63
N ILE A 17 27.78 -7.39 4.95
CA ILE A 17 26.52 -8.12 4.66
C ILE A 17 25.37 -7.53 5.47
N ILE A 18 25.58 -7.20 6.74
CA ILE A 18 24.55 -6.61 7.61
C ILE A 18 24.17 -5.22 7.09
N GLN A 19 25.13 -4.37 6.78
CA GLN A 19 24.89 -3.03 6.22
C GLN A 19 24.14 -3.11 4.90
N PHE A 20 24.57 -3.96 3.98
CA PHE A 20 23.90 -4.13 2.69
C PHE A 20 22.45 -4.58 2.82
N LYS A 21 22.14 -5.49 3.75
CA LYS A 21 20.76 -5.93 4.01
C LYS A 21 19.91 -4.80 4.60
N THR A 22 20.46 -3.96 5.44
CA THR A 22 19.77 -2.83 6.06
C THR A 22 19.47 -1.76 5.02
N GLU A 23 20.46 -1.34 4.23
CA GLU A 23 20.28 -0.35 3.15
C GLU A 23 19.29 -0.82 2.08
N ALA A 24 19.36 -2.09 1.66
CA ALA A 24 18.40 -2.64 0.71
C ALA A 24 16.96 -2.62 1.26
N LYS A 25 16.78 -2.89 2.56
CA LYS A 25 15.46 -2.85 3.20
C LYS A 25 14.91 -1.44 3.27
N GLU A 26 15.72 -0.46 3.65
CA GLU A 26 15.35 0.97 3.71
C GLU A 26 15.01 1.49 2.30
N TYR A 27 15.83 1.22 1.31
CA TYR A 27 15.56 1.60 -0.08
C TYR A 27 14.22 1.08 -0.62
N HIS A 28 13.90 -0.18 -0.34
CA HIS A 28 12.62 -0.75 -0.75
C HIS A 28 11.43 -0.12 -0.01
N GLN A 29 11.62 0.25 1.24
CA GLN A 29 10.60 0.90 2.05
C GLN A 29 10.31 2.31 1.55
N GLU A 30 11.33 3.14 1.33
CA GLU A 30 11.20 4.49 0.76
C GLU A 30 10.57 4.47 -0.64
N ARG A 31 10.93 3.51 -1.48
CA ARG A 31 10.37 3.37 -2.82
C ARG A 31 8.86 3.08 -2.77
N LEU A 32 8.43 2.24 -1.83
CA LEU A 32 7.01 1.94 -1.66
C LEU A 32 6.25 3.16 -1.14
N GLU A 33 6.81 3.85 -0.16
CA GLU A 33 6.20 5.04 0.42
C GLU A 33 6.05 6.17 -0.61
N ARG A 34 7.05 6.39 -1.46
CA ARG A 34 6.94 7.32 -2.60
C ARG A 34 5.82 6.93 -3.57
N LYS A 35 5.68 5.64 -3.90
CA LYS A 35 4.57 5.15 -4.74
C LYS A 35 3.22 5.36 -4.08
N GLU A 36 3.11 5.07 -2.80
CA GLU A 36 1.89 5.24 -2.03
C GLU A 36 1.46 6.71 -1.99
N ASN A 37 2.39 7.64 -1.75
CA ASN A 37 2.11 9.07 -1.78
C ASN A 37 1.66 9.54 -3.16
N ALA A 38 2.34 9.10 -4.23
CA ALA A 38 1.93 9.41 -5.60
C ALA A 38 0.52 8.90 -5.93
N VAL A 39 0.16 7.72 -5.45
CA VAL A 39 -1.21 7.18 -5.60
C VAL A 39 -2.22 8.02 -4.83
N LYS A 40 -1.92 8.40 -3.59
CA LYS A 40 -2.78 9.28 -2.78
C LYS A 40 -3.03 10.63 -3.45
N GLU A 41 -1.99 11.26 -3.96
CA GLU A 41 -2.10 12.52 -4.71
C GLU A 41 -2.98 12.37 -5.95
N HIS A 42 -2.81 11.29 -6.70
CA HIS A 42 -3.62 11.03 -7.88
C HIS A 42 -5.08 10.72 -7.53
N ILE A 43 -5.34 9.97 -6.46
CA ILE A 43 -6.70 9.76 -5.95
C ILE A 43 -7.34 11.09 -5.55
N ASN A 44 -6.62 11.94 -4.82
CA ASN A 44 -7.11 13.27 -4.43
C ASN A 44 -7.40 14.14 -5.66
N TYR A 45 -6.57 14.09 -6.69
CA TYR A 45 -6.84 14.77 -7.95
C TYR A 45 -8.13 14.29 -8.61
N VAL A 46 -8.37 12.98 -8.68
CA VAL A 46 -9.61 12.41 -9.21
C VAL A 46 -10.82 12.87 -8.39
N LEU A 47 -10.71 12.89 -7.07
CA LEU A 47 -11.78 13.35 -6.18
C LEU A 47 -12.06 14.86 -6.33
N SER A 48 -11.03 15.68 -6.53
CA SER A 48 -11.18 17.14 -6.69
C SER A 48 -11.74 17.54 -8.05
N THR A 49 -11.53 16.73 -9.08
CA THR A 49 -11.97 17.00 -10.46
C THR A 49 -13.27 16.32 -10.85
N THR A 50 -13.80 15.44 -10.00
CA THR A 50 -15.06 14.72 -10.30
C THR A 50 -16.27 15.64 -10.27
N THR A 51 -17.23 15.39 -11.14
CA THR A 51 -18.54 16.05 -11.15
C THR A 51 -19.56 15.35 -10.26
N TYR A 52 -19.26 14.13 -9.79
CA TYR A 52 -20.11 13.39 -8.88
C TYR A 52 -20.02 13.93 -7.46
N PRO A 53 -21.13 13.94 -6.70
CA PRO A 53 -21.10 14.27 -5.28
C PRO A 53 -20.17 13.31 -4.51
N LEU A 54 -19.28 13.85 -3.67
CA LEU A 54 -18.34 13.07 -2.86
C LEU A 54 -19.08 12.36 -1.71
N LYS A 55 -19.57 11.18 -2.00
CA LYS A 55 -20.25 10.27 -1.05
C LYS A 55 -19.70 8.86 -1.26
N THR A 56 -19.62 8.07 -0.20
CA THR A 56 -19.16 6.67 -0.25
C THR A 56 -19.87 5.85 -1.33
N GLY A 57 -21.19 6.02 -1.50
CA GLY A 57 -21.95 5.32 -2.52
C GLY A 57 -21.62 5.69 -3.99
N ASN A 58 -20.95 6.81 -4.21
CA ASN A 58 -20.56 7.26 -5.55
C ASN A 58 -19.11 6.89 -5.88
N LEU A 59 -18.32 6.38 -4.94
CA LEU A 59 -16.90 6.05 -5.18
C LEU A 59 -16.74 5.00 -6.27
N ASP A 60 -17.64 4.03 -6.38
CA ASP A 60 -17.62 3.04 -7.46
C ASP A 60 -17.76 3.70 -8.85
N LEU A 61 -18.63 4.71 -8.98
CA LEU A 61 -18.84 5.46 -10.22
C LEU A 61 -17.65 6.39 -10.50
N ILE A 62 -17.14 7.11 -9.50
CA ILE A 62 -16.01 8.03 -9.62
C ILE A 62 -14.76 7.30 -10.11
N PHE A 63 -14.51 6.12 -9.55
CA PHE A 63 -13.33 5.32 -9.86
C PHE A 63 -13.58 4.21 -10.90
N LYS A 64 -14.70 4.19 -11.59
CA LYS A 64 -15.09 3.12 -12.53
C LYS A 64 -13.94 2.74 -13.47
N ASP A 65 -13.43 3.69 -14.24
CA ASP A 65 -12.35 3.47 -15.20
C ASP A 65 -11.00 3.97 -14.65
N LYS A 66 -11.05 4.97 -13.78
CA LYS A 66 -9.86 5.61 -13.21
C LYS A 66 -9.02 4.69 -12.34
N ILE A 67 -9.61 3.69 -11.69
CA ILE A 67 -8.86 2.76 -10.84
C ILE A 67 -7.90 1.90 -11.65
N HIS A 68 -8.28 1.51 -12.86
CA HIS A 68 -7.41 0.73 -13.75
C HIS A 68 -6.27 1.58 -14.31
N GLU A 69 -6.55 2.83 -14.69
CA GLU A 69 -5.54 3.81 -15.10
C GLU A 69 -4.51 4.04 -13.99
N LEU A 70 -4.97 4.30 -12.76
CA LEU A 70 -4.13 4.46 -11.59
C LEU A 70 -3.24 3.24 -11.34
N ALA A 71 -3.82 2.05 -11.37
CA ALA A 71 -3.11 0.81 -11.14
C ALA A 71 -2.02 0.56 -12.20
N GLN A 72 -2.30 0.86 -13.48
CA GLN A 72 -1.34 0.74 -14.57
C GLN A 72 -0.19 1.75 -14.46
N ILE A 73 -0.50 3.02 -14.17
CA ILE A 73 0.50 4.09 -14.03
C ILE A 73 1.47 3.76 -12.89
N HIS A 74 0.95 3.40 -11.74
CA HIS A 74 1.76 3.16 -10.55
C HIS A 74 2.29 1.73 -10.42
N LYS A 75 1.84 0.81 -11.30
CA LYS A 75 2.20 -0.62 -11.30
C LYS A 75 1.98 -1.27 -9.93
N ILE A 76 0.77 -1.09 -9.41
CA ILE A 76 0.30 -1.68 -8.15
C ILE A 76 -1.17 -2.04 -8.26
N GLU A 77 -1.62 -3.00 -7.46
CA GLU A 77 -3.04 -3.30 -7.29
C GLU A 77 -3.66 -2.29 -6.30
N ILE A 78 -4.81 -1.71 -6.67
CA ILE A 78 -5.53 -0.71 -5.87
C ILE A 78 -6.94 -1.22 -5.60
N ASN A 79 -7.32 -1.20 -4.34
CA ASN A 79 -8.65 -1.59 -3.90
C ASN A 79 -9.23 -0.46 -3.02
N ILE A 80 -10.48 -0.10 -3.28
CA ILE A 80 -11.22 0.92 -2.53
C ILE A 80 -12.28 0.22 -1.69
N TYR A 81 -12.30 0.52 -0.41
CA TYR A 81 -13.23 -0.04 0.57
C TYR A 81 -14.00 1.06 1.25
N SER A 82 -15.23 0.74 1.68
CA SER A 82 -15.99 1.58 2.60
C SER A 82 -15.37 1.60 4.00
N LEU A 83 -15.78 2.51 4.86
CA LEU A 83 -15.25 2.61 6.23
C LEU A 83 -15.57 1.38 7.11
N ASP A 84 -16.54 0.58 6.75
CA ASP A 84 -16.88 -0.69 7.38
C ASP A 84 -16.12 -1.90 6.79
N GLY A 85 -15.20 -1.64 5.84
CA GLY A 85 -14.31 -2.67 5.28
C GLY A 85 -14.90 -3.44 4.10
N LYS A 86 -16.05 -3.04 3.56
CA LYS A 86 -16.64 -3.65 2.38
C LYS A 86 -15.94 -3.15 1.12
N LEU A 87 -15.58 -4.07 0.21
CA LEU A 87 -15.00 -3.71 -1.09
C LEU A 87 -16.01 -2.94 -1.94
N LEU A 88 -15.61 -1.75 -2.39
CA LEU A 88 -16.38 -0.92 -3.31
C LEU A 88 -15.86 -1.05 -4.75
N LYS A 89 -14.53 -1.01 -4.94
CA LYS A 89 -13.91 -1.09 -6.25
C LYS A 89 -12.53 -1.73 -6.17
N SER A 90 -12.17 -2.51 -7.19
CA SER A 90 -10.85 -3.12 -7.36
C SER A 90 -10.29 -2.82 -8.75
N SER A 91 -8.97 -2.60 -8.82
CA SER A 91 -8.24 -2.53 -10.09
C SER A 91 -7.99 -3.91 -10.72
N LYS A 92 -8.17 -4.98 -9.94
CA LYS A 92 -8.07 -6.35 -10.42
C LYS A 92 -9.39 -6.76 -11.03
N GLU A 93 -9.41 -6.96 -12.34
CA GLU A 93 -10.55 -7.55 -13.01
C GLU A 93 -10.67 -9.02 -12.60
N SER A 94 -11.74 -9.34 -11.89
CA SER A 94 -12.07 -10.72 -11.57
C SER A 94 -13.46 -11.01 -12.08
N PHE A 95 -13.54 -11.83 -13.12
CA PHE A 95 -14.79 -12.37 -13.64
C PHE A 95 -15.35 -13.51 -12.76
N ALA A 96 -14.57 -13.95 -11.78
CA ALA A 96 -14.97 -14.99 -10.83
C ALA A 96 -15.16 -14.37 -9.44
N VAL A 97 -16.33 -14.56 -8.85
CA VAL A 97 -16.70 -14.08 -7.50
C VAL A 97 -15.69 -14.56 -6.45
N ASP A 98 -15.13 -15.75 -6.65
CA ASP A 98 -14.15 -16.37 -5.73
C ASP A 98 -12.75 -15.73 -5.75
N LYS A 99 -12.49 -14.80 -6.67
CA LYS A 99 -11.20 -14.11 -6.82
C LYS A 99 -11.25 -12.62 -6.46
N ALA A 100 -12.39 -12.11 -6.03
CA ALA A 100 -12.50 -10.74 -5.55
C ALA A 100 -11.69 -10.57 -4.26
N PRO A 101 -11.02 -9.40 -4.06
CA PRO A 101 -10.36 -9.12 -2.80
C PRO A 101 -11.32 -9.25 -1.63
N PRO A 102 -10.93 -9.93 -0.54
CA PRO A 102 -11.78 -10.11 0.63
C PRO A 102 -12.05 -8.77 1.32
N PRO A 103 -13.11 -8.66 2.14
CA PRO A 103 -13.34 -7.48 2.97
C PRO A 103 -12.17 -7.29 3.95
N ILE A 104 -11.92 -6.04 4.34
CA ILE A 104 -10.87 -5.72 5.30
C ILE A 104 -11.27 -6.22 6.69
N PRO A 105 -10.44 -7.02 7.36
CA PRO A 105 -10.69 -7.45 8.73
C PRO A 105 -10.79 -6.27 9.69
N GLU A 106 -11.68 -6.39 10.69
CA GLU A 106 -11.94 -5.30 11.65
C GLU A 106 -10.69 -4.86 12.41
N TYR A 107 -9.77 -5.78 12.73
CA TYR A 107 -8.53 -5.43 13.42
C TYR A 107 -7.66 -4.47 12.59
N ILE A 108 -7.59 -4.63 11.25
CA ILE A 108 -6.87 -3.72 10.35
C ILE A 108 -7.55 -2.34 10.35
N LEU A 109 -8.88 -2.30 10.27
CA LEU A 109 -9.63 -1.03 10.33
C LEU A 109 -9.35 -0.28 11.64
N LYS A 110 -9.31 -0.99 12.77
CA LYS A 110 -8.94 -0.41 14.08
C LYS A 110 -7.51 0.14 14.06
N LEU A 111 -6.54 -0.60 13.52
CA LEU A 111 -5.15 -0.16 13.41
C LEU A 111 -5.00 1.09 12.53
N VAL A 112 -5.66 1.13 11.38
CA VAL A 112 -5.65 2.31 10.50
C VAL A 112 -6.26 3.53 11.19
N ARG A 113 -7.42 3.37 11.87
CA ARG A 113 -8.10 4.45 12.57
C ARG A 113 -7.33 4.98 13.77
N SER A 114 -6.62 4.11 14.49
CA SER A 114 -5.84 4.48 15.69
C SER A 114 -4.48 5.08 15.36
N SER A 115 -3.91 4.80 14.19
CA SER A 115 -2.62 5.35 13.80
C SER A 115 -2.69 6.87 13.60
N ILE A 116 -1.60 7.56 13.91
CA ILE A 116 -1.48 9.03 13.75
C ILE A 116 -1.62 9.41 12.28
N GLU A 117 -0.96 8.68 11.40
CA GLU A 117 -0.98 8.92 9.95
C GLU A 117 -2.23 8.36 9.25
N LYS A 118 -3.14 7.70 9.99
CA LYS A 118 -4.29 6.99 9.42
C LYS A 118 -3.87 5.97 8.36
N ARG A 119 -2.75 5.29 8.62
CA ARG A 119 -2.07 4.36 7.75
C ARG A 119 -1.63 3.10 8.51
N PHE A 120 -1.74 1.95 7.87
CA PHE A 120 -1.22 0.67 8.35
C PHE A 120 -0.63 -0.13 7.20
N VAL A 121 0.51 -0.76 7.42
CA VAL A 121 1.16 -1.63 6.44
C VAL A 121 1.19 -3.05 6.97
N ASP A 122 0.63 -3.97 6.20
CA ASP A 122 0.65 -5.41 6.47
C ASP A 122 1.63 -6.11 5.52
N ILE A 123 2.41 -7.03 6.04
CA ILE A 123 3.37 -7.82 5.27
C ILE A 123 3.05 -9.28 5.46
N LYS A 124 2.61 -9.95 4.41
CA LYS A 124 2.32 -11.38 4.40
C LYS A 124 3.25 -12.11 3.46
N THR A 125 3.72 -13.27 3.87
CA THR A 125 4.45 -14.18 2.98
C THR A 125 3.48 -15.23 2.46
N ILE A 126 3.26 -15.24 1.15
CA ILE A 126 2.40 -16.20 0.45
C ILE A 126 3.30 -16.92 -0.55
N ASP A 127 3.36 -18.25 -0.46
CA ASP A 127 4.20 -19.10 -1.34
C ASP A 127 5.67 -18.66 -1.41
N GLY A 128 6.24 -18.22 -0.26
CA GLY A 128 7.62 -17.74 -0.18
C GLY A 128 7.85 -16.33 -0.71
N VAL A 129 6.82 -15.66 -1.27
CA VAL A 129 6.86 -14.29 -1.76
C VAL A 129 6.30 -13.34 -0.70
N LYS A 130 7.06 -12.30 -0.37
CA LYS A 130 6.60 -11.24 0.54
C LYS A 130 5.66 -10.29 -0.20
N ASN A 131 4.39 -10.35 0.15
CA ASN A 131 3.36 -9.41 -0.30
C ASN A 131 3.20 -8.31 0.74
N ARG A 132 3.17 -7.07 0.27
CA ARG A 132 3.02 -5.89 1.12
C ARG A 132 1.75 -5.16 0.75
N SER A 133 0.89 -4.93 1.73
CA SER A 133 -0.37 -4.21 1.58
C SER A 133 -0.33 -2.95 2.46
N SER A 134 -0.59 -1.80 1.88
CA SER A 134 -0.74 -0.55 2.62
C SER A 134 -2.21 -0.14 2.63
N TYR A 135 -2.71 0.15 3.82
CA TYR A 135 -4.08 0.62 4.06
C TYR A 135 -4.03 2.06 4.53
N SER A 136 -4.77 2.94 3.87
CA SER A 136 -4.82 4.36 4.23
C SER A 136 -6.24 4.89 4.13
N LEU A 137 -6.61 5.78 5.06
CA LEU A 137 -7.86 6.51 4.96
C LEU A 137 -7.72 7.66 3.96
N ILE A 138 -8.74 7.81 3.12
CA ILE A 138 -8.87 8.93 2.19
C ILE A 138 -9.78 9.97 2.81
N LYS A 139 -9.41 11.24 2.68
CA LYS A 139 -10.19 12.40 3.13
C LYS A 139 -10.65 13.21 1.93
N ASP A 140 -11.80 13.83 2.05
CA ASP A 140 -12.17 14.90 1.12
C ASP A 140 -11.41 16.21 1.45
N GLU A 141 -11.55 17.23 0.60
CA GLU A 141 -10.95 18.55 0.84
C GLU A 141 -11.41 19.22 2.14
N LYS A 142 -12.56 18.81 2.68
CA LYS A 142 -13.11 19.28 3.96
C LYS A 142 -12.68 18.41 5.14
N PHE A 143 -11.68 17.57 4.96
CA PHE A 143 -11.17 16.63 5.98
C PHE A 143 -12.20 15.62 6.50
N LYS A 144 -13.22 15.33 5.73
CA LYS A 144 -14.15 14.24 6.02
C LYS A 144 -13.61 12.94 5.44
N PHE A 145 -13.72 11.85 6.21
CA PHE A 145 -13.38 10.51 5.74
C PHE A 145 -14.58 9.90 5.01
N PHE A 146 -14.29 9.14 3.97
CA PHE A 146 -15.29 8.35 3.24
C PHE A 146 -15.43 6.97 3.83
#